data_c5d609846ff4eaa04440d8396b05378b
#
_entry.id   c5d609846ff4eaa04440d8396b05378b
#
_cell.length_a   1.000
_cell.length_b   1.000
_cell.length_c   1.000
_cell.angle_alpha   90.00
_cell.angle_beta   90.00
_cell.angle_gamma   90.00
#
_symmetry.space_group_name_H-M   'P 1'
#
loop_
_entity.id
_entity.type
_entity.pdbx_description
1 polymer ?
#
loop_
_entity_poly.entity_id
_entity_poly.type
_entity_poly.pdbx_seq_one_letter_code
_entity_poly.pdbx_strand_id
1 'polypeptide(L)'
;MRIPESELIINSDGSVFHIHIRPDQLGDKVILVGDPGRVEMFRPLFSEIQCEGSSREFAWITGIYNNCRVTALSTGIGTDNIDIVMTELDALANIDFATREVKAEHKTLDILRIGTCGAIQPEIPLGAFIFSHISVGCDGLLNWYDNRDSIALLDFEEAFKEHVHWDRHLPDPYFVRASDKLIRLFEDCTVKGMTISASGFYGPQGRVVRQGLAMPNMLEDFESFEFGGDKITNFEMEGSALAGLAAKLGHNAGTVCCAIAHRYLKDANTDYKPRVRQLVELALDRLTS
;
A
#
# COMPACT_ATOMS: atom_id res chain seq x y z
N MET A 1 -10.59 -18.56 20.25
CA MET A 1 -9.53 -19.61 20.02
C MET A 1 -8.19 -18.95 20.27
N ARG A 2 -7.35 -19.56 21.14
CA ARG A 2 -6.01 -19.04 21.43
C ARG A 2 -5.06 -19.25 20.24
N ILE A 3 -4.35 -18.19 19.85
CA ILE A 3 -3.38 -18.20 18.75
C ILE A 3 -2.05 -18.77 19.27
N PRO A 4 -1.49 -19.84 18.63
CA PRO A 4 -0.21 -20.40 19.04
C PRO A 4 0.96 -19.43 18.91
N GLU A 5 2.05 -19.69 19.64
CA GLU A 5 3.25 -18.85 19.64
C GLU A 5 3.96 -18.81 18.30
N SER A 6 3.86 -19.90 17.51
CA SER A 6 4.44 -19.98 16.17
C SER A 6 3.67 -19.16 15.12
N GLU A 7 2.37 -18.94 15.35
CA GLU A 7 1.50 -18.20 14.41
C GLU A 7 1.58 -16.70 14.61
N LEU A 8 1.72 -16.23 15.85
CA LEU A 8 1.97 -14.85 16.21
C LEU A 8 3.12 -14.77 17.20
N ILE A 9 4.29 -14.35 16.74
CA ILE A 9 5.46 -14.20 17.61
C ILE A 9 5.37 -12.84 18.30
N ILE A 10 5.42 -12.85 19.64
CA ILE A 10 5.48 -11.67 20.49
C ILE A 10 6.84 -11.66 21.18
N ASN A 11 7.57 -10.56 21.07
CA ASN A 11 8.87 -10.38 21.69
C ASN A 11 8.75 -10.28 23.22
N SER A 12 9.86 -10.46 23.92
CA SER A 12 9.88 -10.42 25.39
C SER A 12 9.50 -9.05 25.99
N ASP A 13 9.59 -7.98 25.18
CA ASP A 13 9.18 -6.61 25.55
C ASP A 13 7.69 -6.33 25.25
N GLY A 14 6.96 -7.32 24.75
CA GLY A 14 5.54 -7.22 24.39
C GLY A 14 5.28 -6.62 23.01
N SER A 15 6.30 -6.38 22.19
CA SER A 15 6.15 -5.93 20.81
C SER A 15 5.89 -7.11 19.85
N VAL A 16 5.30 -6.85 18.68
CA VAL A 16 5.23 -7.82 17.59
C VAL A 16 6.61 -8.03 16.96
N PHE A 17 6.77 -9.13 16.24
CA PHE A 17 8.10 -9.67 15.91
C PHE A 17 8.90 -8.80 14.95
N HIS A 18 8.30 -8.31 13.86
CA HIS A 18 9.05 -7.61 12.81
C HIS A 18 9.04 -6.09 13.00
N ILE A 19 7.86 -5.48 13.13
CA ILE A 19 7.77 -4.02 13.20
C ILE A 19 8.11 -3.46 14.59
N HIS A 20 8.26 -4.31 15.61
CA HIS A 20 8.66 -3.96 16.99
C HIS A 20 7.82 -2.84 17.63
N ILE A 21 6.51 -2.84 17.36
CA ILE A 21 5.53 -1.94 17.97
C ILE A 21 4.77 -2.72 19.05
N ARG A 22 4.47 -2.07 20.17
CA ARG A 22 3.56 -2.59 21.21
C ARG A 22 2.15 -2.04 21.01
N PRO A 23 1.10 -2.73 21.50
CA PRO A 23 -0.29 -2.27 21.36
C PRO A 23 -0.54 -0.83 21.87
N ASP A 24 0.14 -0.42 22.96
CA ASP A 24 0.03 0.92 23.53
C ASP A 24 0.72 2.02 22.68
N GLN A 25 1.57 1.63 21.75
CA GLN A 25 2.34 2.54 20.91
C GLN A 25 1.65 2.87 19.59
N LEU A 26 0.69 2.04 19.14
CA LEU A 26 0.00 2.20 17.85
C LEU A 26 -1.08 3.29 17.92
N GLY A 27 -1.09 4.20 16.94
CA GLY A 27 -2.20 5.12 16.69
C GLY A 27 -3.31 4.47 15.84
N ASP A 28 -4.52 5.03 15.90
CA ASP A 28 -5.66 4.54 15.10
C ASP A 28 -5.55 4.92 13.63
N LYS A 29 -4.74 5.94 13.35
CA LYS A 29 -4.38 6.39 12.01
C LYS A 29 -2.94 6.01 11.73
N VAL A 30 -2.74 5.28 10.63
CA VAL A 30 -1.42 4.75 10.26
C VAL A 30 -1.05 5.25 8.88
N ILE A 31 0.12 5.84 8.74
CA ILE A 31 0.68 6.20 7.43
C ILE A 31 1.86 5.30 7.13
N LEU A 32 1.77 4.58 6.02
CA LEU A 32 2.81 3.69 5.54
C LEU A 32 3.66 4.39 4.47
N VAL A 33 4.97 4.21 4.55
CA VAL A 33 5.94 4.67 3.53
C VAL A 33 6.89 3.53 3.18
N GLY A 34 7.43 3.50 1.96
CA GLY A 34 8.36 2.43 1.59
C GLY A 34 9.75 2.58 2.23
N ASP A 35 10.28 3.81 2.22
CA ASP A 35 11.64 4.14 2.64
C ASP A 35 11.68 4.56 4.13
N PRO A 36 12.50 3.92 4.98
CA PRO A 36 12.69 4.34 6.37
C PRO A 36 13.07 5.82 6.53
N GLY A 37 13.84 6.38 5.60
CA GLY A 37 14.19 7.80 5.61
C GLY A 37 13.01 8.75 5.45
N ARG A 38 11.87 8.29 4.92
CA ARG A 38 10.65 9.10 4.83
C ARG A 38 9.91 9.21 6.16
N VAL A 39 10.11 8.30 7.09
CA VAL A 39 9.53 8.41 8.44
C VAL A 39 9.99 9.68 9.13
N GLU A 40 11.23 10.10 8.90
CA GLU A 40 11.79 11.33 9.45
C GLU A 40 11.10 12.61 8.91
N MET A 41 10.39 12.54 7.78
CA MET A 41 9.62 13.68 7.27
C MET A 41 8.43 14.05 8.17
N PHE A 42 7.93 13.12 8.98
CA PHE A 42 6.80 13.34 9.89
C PHE A 42 7.24 14.04 11.18
N ARG A 43 8.49 13.84 11.62
CA ARG A 43 9.02 14.38 12.87
C ARG A 43 8.76 15.89 13.06
N PRO A 44 9.11 16.78 12.10
CA PRO A 44 8.88 18.21 12.25
C PRO A 44 7.39 18.63 12.15
N LEU A 45 6.50 17.71 11.73
CA LEU A 45 5.07 17.98 11.55
C LEU A 45 4.26 17.64 12.80
N PHE A 46 4.73 16.67 13.62
CA PHE A 46 4.06 16.29 14.85
C PHE A 46 4.27 17.37 15.92
N SER A 47 3.18 17.76 16.59
CA SER A 47 3.23 18.69 17.73
C SER A 47 3.87 18.04 18.96
N GLU A 48 3.80 16.72 19.08
CA GLU A 48 4.36 15.90 20.13
C GLU A 48 4.75 14.54 19.55
N ILE A 49 5.95 14.07 19.86
CA ILE A 49 6.39 12.70 19.58
C ILE A 49 6.23 11.89 20.85
N GLN A 50 5.43 10.84 20.82
CA GLN A 50 5.13 10.02 21.97
C GLN A 50 6.05 8.81 22.09
N CYS A 51 6.36 8.17 20.98
CA CYS A 51 7.27 7.05 20.90
C CYS A 51 7.77 6.82 19.48
N GLU A 52 8.88 6.13 19.38
CA GLU A 52 9.51 5.77 18.10
C GLU A 52 10.35 4.51 18.25
N GLY A 53 10.68 3.88 17.14
CA GLY A 53 11.52 2.71 17.12
C GLY A 53 11.89 2.28 15.71
N SER A 54 12.72 1.26 15.63
CA SER A 54 13.08 0.64 14.36
C SER A 54 13.54 -0.79 14.54
N SER A 55 13.25 -1.62 13.56
CA SER A 55 13.73 -2.99 13.43
C SER A 55 13.81 -3.32 11.96
N ARG A 56 14.98 -3.75 11.49
CA ARG A 56 15.22 -4.03 10.07
C ARG A 56 14.91 -2.79 9.20
N GLU A 57 14.08 -2.95 8.16
CA GLU A 57 13.54 -1.87 7.32
C GLU A 57 12.32 -1.15 7.92
N PHE A 58 11.82 -1.61 9.05
CA PHE A 58 10.63 -1.06 9.71
C PHE A 58 11.04 0.00 10.73
N ALA A 59 11.09 1.26 10.32
CA ALA A 59 11.23 2.40 11.21
C ALA A 59 9.84 3.03 11.45
N TRP A 60 9.58 3.49 12.66
CA TRP A 60 8.28 4.09 12.97
C TRP A 60 8.39 5.21 14.00
N ILE A 61 7.44 6.11 13.94
CA ILE A 61 7.25 7.22 14.87
C ILE A 61 5.75 7.41 15.12
N THR A 62 5.35 7.49 16.37
CA THR A 62 3.98 7.80 16.77
C THR A 62 3.96 9.16 17.46
N GLY A 63 3.09 10.04 16.99
CA GLY A 63 2.97 11.40 17.52
C GLY A 63 1.58 11.97 17.33
N ILE A 64 1.44 13.24 17.67
CA ILE A 64 0.18 13.98 17.59
C ILE A 64 0.21 14.97 16.44
N TYR A 65 -0.80 14.88 15.56
CA TYR A 65 -1.08 15.85 14.51
C TYR A 65 -2.57 16.19 14.48
N ASN A 66 -2.93 17.47 14.50
CA ASN A 66 -4.33 17.94 14.59
C ASN A 66 -5.13 17.25 15.71
N ASN A 67 -4.54 17.10 16.89
CA ASN A 67 -5.09 16.36 18.05
C ASN A 67 -5.40 14.87 17.78
N CYS A 68 -4.97 14.32 16.67
CA CYS A 68 -5.06 12.90 16.35
C CYS A 68 -3.72 12.20 16.62
N ARG A 69 -3.78 10.98 17.14
CA ARG A 69 -2.62 10.11 17.30
C ARG A 69 -2.36 9.37 16.02
N VAL A 70 -1.19 9.61 15.40
CA VAL A 70 -0.80 9.07 14.11
C VAL A 70 0.49 8.27 14.24
N THR A 71 0.53 7.09 13.67
CA THR A 71 1.77 6.30 13.51
C THR A 71 2.23 6.37 12.06
N ALA A 72 3.43 6.87 11.82
CA ALA A 72 4.13 6.75 10.53
C ALA A 72 5.09 5.55 10.61
N LEU A 73 5.01 4.65 9.64
CA LEU A 73 5.76 3.38 9.61
C LEU A 73 6.31 3.12 8.22
N SER A 74 7.60 2.77 8.12
CA SER A 74 8.17 2.25 6.87
C SER A 74 7.91 0.76 6.71
N THR A 75 7.69 0.36 5.47
CA THR A 75 7.39 -1.03 5.12
C THR A 75 8.52 -1.74 4.38
N GLY A 76 9.53 -1.00 3.89
CA GLY A 76 10.38 -1.52 2.83
C GLY A 76 9.64 -1.58 1.50
N ILE A 77 10.06 -2.49 0.61
CA ILE A 77 9.57 -2.64 -0.76
C ILE A 77 8.90 -4.01 -0.91
N GLY A 78 7.75 -4.02 -1.58
CA GLY A 78 7.08 -5.25 -2.03
C GLY A 78 5.92 -5.70 -1.17
N THR A 79 5.09 -6.55 -1.76
CA THR A 79 3.84 -7.03 -1.15
C THR A 79 4.06 -8.04 -0.03
N ASP A 80 5.16 -8.76 -0.03
CA ASP A 80 5.59 -9.66 1.05
C ASP A 80 5.83 -8.91 2.37
N ASN A 81 6.44 -7.73 2.30
CA ASN A 81 6.58 -6.86 3.47
C ASN A 81 5.22 -6.30 3.94
N ILE A 82 4.31 -6.02 3.02
CA ILE A 82 2.95 -5.58 3.37
C ILE A 82 2.16 -6.69 4.08
N ASP A 83 2.37 -7.94 3.72
CA ASP A 83 1.80 -9.09 4.43
C ASP A 83 2.18 -9.09 5.93
N ILE A 84 3.47 -8.90 6.21
CA ILE A 84 4.00 -8.78 7.56
C ILE A 84 3.38 -7.59 8.29
N VAL A 85 3.45 -6.41 7.68
CA VAL A 85 3.01 -5.16 8.29
C VAL A 85 1.51 -5.19 8.59
N MET A 86 0.68 -5.64 7.65
CA MET A 86 -0.77 -5.66 7.83
C MET A 86 -1.20 -6.68 8.89
N THR A 87 -0.58 -7.86 8.89
CA THR A 87 -0.87 -8.89 9.90
C THR A 87 -0.45 -8.43 11.30
N GLU A 88 0.71 -7.79 11.43
CA GLU A 88 1.19 -7.31 12.73
C GLU A 88 0.43 -6.07 13.21
N LEU A 89 -0.01 -5.15 12.32
CA LEU A 89 -0.87 -4.02 12.68
C LEU A 89 -2.25 -4.49 13.15
N ASP A 90 -2.85 -5.46 12.47
CA ASP A 90 -4.12 -6.06 12.91
C ASP A 90 -3.96 -6.75 14.26
N ALA A 91 -2.88 -7.50 14.47
CA ALA A 91 -2.60 -8.16 15.74
C ALA A 91 -2.49 -7.15 16.90
N LEU A 92 -1.80 -6.02 16.68
CA LEU A 92 -1.72 -4.93 17.68
C LEU A 92 -3.09 -4.34 18.00
N ALA A 93 -3.95 -4.19 17.01
CA ALA A 93 -5.28 -3.61 17.17
C ALA A 93 -6.27 -4.60 17.78
N ASN A 94 -6.28 -5.87 17.34
CA ASN A 94 -7.41 -6.80 17.49
C ASN A 94 -7.09 -8.08 18.27
N ILE A 95 -5.86 -8.28 18.72
CA ILE A 95 -5.49 -9.44 19.55
C ILE A 95 -5.11 -8.98 20.95
N ASP A 96 -5.64 -9.64 21.95
CA ASP A 96 -5.18 -9.52 23.35
C ASP A 96 -3.90 -10.37 23.51
N PHE A 97 -2.78 -9.72 23.74
CA PHE A 97 -1.48 -10.40 23.83
C PHE A 97 -1.30 -11.22 25.10
N ALA A 98 -2.06 -10.92 26.16
CA ALA A 98 -2.01 -11.69 27.41
C ALA A 98 -2.72 -13.03 27.27
N THR A 99 -3.89 -13.04 26.63
CA THR A 99 -4.68 -14.26 26.38
C THR A 99 -4.35 -14.91 25.04
N ARG A 100 -3.79 -14.16 24.09
CA ARG A 100 -3.54 -14.53 22.71
C ARG A 100 -4.82 -14.89 21.95
N GLU A 101 -5.89 -14.19 22.24
CA GLU A 101 -7.19 -14.37 21.62
C GLU A 101 -7.64 -13.10 20.90
N VAL A 102 -8.45 -13.25 19.87
CA VAL A 102 -9.07 -12.12 19.16
C VAL A 102 -9.98 -11.38 20.14
N LYS A 103 -9.85 -10.06 20.20
CA LYS A 103 -10.71 -9.20 21.03
C LYS A 103 -12.17 -9.29 20.60
N ALA A 104 -13.09 -9.17 21.55
CA ALA A 104 -14.52 -9.21 21.27
C ALA A 104 -14.98 -7.99 20.42
N GLU A 105 -14.36 -6.83 20.64
CA GLU A 105 -14.63 -5.61 19.89
C GLU A 105 -13.52 -5.41 18.85
N HIS A 106 -13.92 -5.35 17.59
CA HIS A 106 -13.01 -5.09 16.49
C HIS A 106 -12.66 -3.60 16.41
N LYS A 107 -11.36 -3.31 16.37
CA LYS A 107 -10.84 -1.95 16.17
C LYS A 107 -10.42 -1.79 14.70
N THR A 108 -11.13 -0.94 13.97
CA THR A 108 -10.78 -0.58 12.60
C THR A 108 -9.70 0.50 12.58
N LEU A 109 -8.60 0.25 11.87
CA LEU A 109 -7.55 1.23 11.59
C LEU A 109 -7.85 1.96 10.29
N ASP A 110 -7.45 3.24 10.22
CA ASP A 110 -7.37 4.01 8.97
C ASP A 110 -5.92 4.01 8.49
N ILE A 111 -5.63 3.31 7.38
CA ILE A 111 -4.27 3.05 6.90
C ILE A 111 -4.08 3.68 5.52
N LEU A 112 -3.21 4.68 5.41
CA LEU A 112 -2.87 5.33 4.15
C LEU A 112 -1.42 5.08 3.79
N ARG A 113 -1.17 4.50 2.61
CA ARG A 113 0.20 4.40 2.08
C ARG A 113 0.54 5.60 1.21
N ILE A 114 1.68 6.22 1.48
CA ILE A 114 2.29 7.26 0.66
C ILE A 114 3.45 6.66 -0.12
N GLY A 115 3.33 6.64 -1.45
CA GLY A 115 4.33 6.06 -2.33
C GLY A 115 4.82 7.00 -3.43
N THR A 116 5.67 6.44 -4.28
CA THR A 116 6.05 7.00 -5.58
C THR A 116 5.68 6.00 -6.65
N CYS A 117 5.39 6.46 -7.85
CA CYS A 117 4.96 5.60 -8.94
C CYS A 117 5.50 6.04 -10.30
N GLY A 118 5.40 5.14 -11.27
CA GLY A 118 5.61 5.44 -12.67
C GLY A 118 4.27 5.57 -13.39
N ALA A 119 3.93 6.74 -13.90
CA ALA A 119 2.72 6.95 -14.69
C ALA A 119 2.80 6.19 -16.03
N ILE A 120 1.65 5.69 -16.49
CA ILE A 120 1.50 4.99 -17.77
C ILE A 120 0.78 5.91 -18.77
N GLN A 121 -0.35 6.52 -18.34
CA GLN A 121 -1.17 7.35 -19.23
C GLN A 121 -0.46 8.66 -19.59
N PRO A 122 -0.38 9.02 -20.90
CA PRO A 122 0.36 10.20 -21.37
C PRO A 122 -0.09 11.53 -20.77
N GLU A 123 -1.38 11.64 -20.42
CA GLU A 123 -1.98 12.83 -19.84
C GLU A 123 -1.64 13.07 -18.37
N ILE A 124 -1.08 12.09 -17.66
CA ILE A 124 -0.73 12.23 -16.24
C ILE A 124 0.65 12.89 -16.12
N PRO A 125 0.74 14.14 -15.63
CA PRO A 125 2.03 14.83 -15.54
C PRO A 125 2.90 14.30 -14.41
N LEU A 126 4.21 14.44 -14.55
CA LEU A 126 5.15 14.23 -13.44
C LEU A 126 4.80 15.15 -12.27
N GLY A 127 4.85 14.60 -11.05
CA GLY A 127 4.45 15.28 -9.82
C GLY A 127 2.95 15.22 -9.51
N ALA A 128 2.12 14.60 -10.37
CA ALA A 128 0.73 14.33 -10.04
C ALA A 128 0.61 13.39 -8.83
N PHE A 129 -0.39 13.62 -8.01
CA PHE A 129 -0.79 12.68 -6.96
C PHE A 129 -1.89 11.78 -7.50
N ILE A 130 -1.67 10.47 -7.45
CA ILE A 130 -2.59 9.45 -7.95
C ILE A 130 -3.07 8.63 -6.75
N PHE A 131 -4.39 8.61 -6.51
CA PHE A 131 -5.00 7.76 -5.51
C PHE A 131 -5.49 6.46 -6.16
N SER A 132 -5.00 5.33 -5.69
CA SER A 132 -5.35 3.99 -6.18
C SER A 132 -6.73 3.60 -5.67
N HIS A 133 -7.81 3.99 -6.38
CA HIS A 133 -9.16 3.55 -6.02
C HIS A 133 -9.40 2.07 -6.33
N ILE A 134 -8.69 1.53 -7.32
CA ILE A 134 -8.54 0.11 -7.61
C ILE A 134 -7.04 -0.21 -7.66
N SER A 135 -6.63 -1.27 -6.98
CA SER A 135 -5.28 -1.82 -7.05
C SER A 135 -5.30 -3.16 -7.77
N VAL A 136 -4.35 -3.34 -8.69
CA VAL A 136 -4.19 -4.56 -9.49
C VAL A 136 -2.96 -5.29 -9.00
N GLY A 137 -3.13 -6.41 -8.33
CA GLY A 137 -2.02 -7.22 -7.82
C GLY A 137 -1.52 -8.19 -8.88
N CYS A 138 -0.32 -7.95 -9.41
CA CYS A 138 0.39 -8.90 -10.26
C CYS A 138 1.40 -9.74 -9.46
N ASP A 139 1.34 -9.65 -8.14
CA ASP A 139 2.21 -10.33 -7.19
C ASP A 139 1.67 -11.70 -6.74
N GLY A 140 0.35 -11.90 -6.81
CA GLY A 140 -0.32 -13.13 -6.43
C GLY A 140 -0.50 -13.34 -4.92
N LEU A 141 -0.13 -12.37 -4.06
CA LEU A 141 -0.17 -12.54 -2.61
C LEU A 141 -1.57 -12.89 -2.09
N LEU A 142 -2.59 -12.17 -2.55
CA LEU A 142 -3.95 -12.36 -2.06
C LEU A 142 -4.51 -13.75 -2.37
N ASN A 143 -3.99 -14.44 -3.38
CA ASN A 143 -4.40 -15.79 -3.77
C ASN A 143 -4.02 -16.88 -2.74
N TRP A 144 -3.15 -16.54 -1.77
CA TRP A 144 -2.80 -17.43 -0.65
C TRP A 144 -3.82 -17.41 0.49
N TYR A 145 -4.76 -16.43 0.47
CA TYR A 145 -5.75 -16.25 1.52
C TYR A 145 -7.11 -16.81 1.10
N ASP A 146 -7.81 -17.47 2.03
CA ASP A 146 -9.15 -18.01 1.79
C ASP A 146 -10.16 -16.93 1.42
N ASN A 147 -11.24 -17.30 0.74
CA ASN A 147 -12.37 -16.41 0.45
C ASN A 147 -11.98 -15.04 -0.15
N ARG A 148 -10.89 -14.96 -0.93
CA ARG A 148 -10.43 -13.71 -1.55
C ARG A 148 -11.47 -13.12 -2.51
N ASP A 149 -12.28 -13.97 -3.15
CA ASP A 149 -13.30 -13.58 -4.11
C ASP A 149 -14.40 -12.69 -3.49
N SER A 150 -14.56 -12.70 -2.16
CA SER A 150 -15.51 -11.82 -1.48
C SER A 150 -15.15 -10.33 -1.54
N ILE A 151 -13.90 -10.00 -1.87
CA ILE A 151 -13.39 -8.62 -1.95
C ILE A 151 -12.79 -8.29 -3.32
N ALA A 152 -12.63 -9.28 -4.20
CA ALA A 152 -12.04 -9.13 -5.51
C ALA A 152 -13.08 -8.68 -6.56
N LEU A 153 -12.63 -7.94 -7.56
CA LEU A 153 -13.42 -7.52 -8.72
C LEU A 153 -13.19 -8.53 -9.85
N LEU A 154 -13.89 -9.67 -9.80
CA LEU A 154 -13.65 -10.83 -10.66
C LEU A 154 -13.84 -10.53 -12.16
N ASP A 155 -14.80 -9.69 -12.51
CA ASP A 155 -15.06 -9.24 -13.88
C ASP A 155 -13.89 -8.39 -14.44
N PHE A 156 -13.24 -7.59 -13.59
CA PHE A 156 -12.02 -6.87 -13.96
C PHE A 156 -10.84 -7.83 -14.21
N GLU A 157 -10.71 -8.88 -13.39
CA GLU A 157 -9.65 -9.89 -13.52
C GLU A 157 -9.76 -10.63 -14.86
N GLU A 158 -10.97 -11.06 -15.21
CA GLU A 158 -11.23 -11.77 -16.47
C GLU A 158 -10.97 -10.87 -17.67
N ALA A 159 -11.54 -9.66 -17.68
CA ALA A 159 -11.36 -8.70 -18.76
C ALA A 159 -9.87 -8.33 -18.96
N PHE A 160 -9.13 -8.14 -17.86
CA PHE A 160 -7.71 -7.84 -17.92
C PHE A 160 -6.89 -8.98 -18.50
N LYS A 161 -7.08 -10.20 -18.00
CA LYS A 161 -6.35 -11.39 -18.48
C LYS A 161 -6.58 -11.62 -19.97
N GLU A 162 -7.82 -11.43 -20.45
CA GLU A 162 -8.15 -11.55 -21.86
C GLU A 162 -7.47 -10.45 -22.70
N HIS A 163 -7.58 -9.19 -22.28
CA HIS A 163 -7.03 -8.05 -23.00
C HIS A 163 -5.51 -8.12 -23.18
N VAL A 164 -4.79 -8.41 -22.07
CA VAL A 164 -3.32 -8.42 -22.08
C VAL A 164 -2.72 -9.77 -22.50
N HIS A 165 -3.56 -10.76 -22.81
CA HIS A 165 -3.12 -12.14 -23.09
C HIS A 165 -2.20 -12.69 -21.98
N TRP A 166 -2.70 -12.65 -20.74
CA TRP A 166 -1.91 -12.94 -19.53
C TRP A 166 -1.16 -14.26 -19.63
N ASP A 167 0.16 -14.24 -19.42
CA ASP A 167 0.99 -15.43 -19.52
C ASP A 167 0.69 -16.40 -18.35
N ARG A 168 0.45 -17.67 -18.68
CA ARG A 168 0.09 -18.74 -17.73
C ARG A 168 1.16 -19.03 -16.66
N HIS A 169 2.39 -18.56 -16.84
CA HIS A 169 3.48 -18.75 -15.88
C HIS A 169 3.53 -17.64 -14.83
N LEU A 170 2.76 -16.57 -15.03
CA LEU A 170 2.63 -15.50 -14.06
C LEU A 170 1.54 -15.83 -13.03
N PRO A 171 1.63 -15.33 -11.78
CA PRO A 171 0.55 -15.44 -10.81
C PRO A 171 -0.74 -14.84 -11.39
N ASP A 172 -1.90 -15.43 -11.09
CA ASP A 172 -3.18 -14.83 -11.47
C ASP A 172 -3.32 -13.43 -10.85
N PRO A 173 -3.61 -12.41 -11.64
CA PRO A 173 -3.82 -11.07 -11.14
C PRO A 173 -5.10 -10.98 -10.31
N TYR A 174 -5.13 -10.05 -9.36
CA TYR A 174 -6.33 -9.75 -8.60
C TYR A 174 -6.59 -8.24 -8.54
N PHE A 175 -7.87 -7.87 -8.52
CA PHE A 175 -8.31 -6.48 -8.50
C PHE A 175 -9.06 -6.21 -7.21
N VAL A 176 -8.64 -5.22 -6.44
CA VAL A 176 -9.25 -4.88 -5.16
C VAL A 176 -9.48 -3.38 -5.06
N ARG A 177 -10.64 -3.00 -4.52
CA ARG A 177 -11.02 -1.61 -4.31
C ARG A 177 -10.45 -1.08 -2.98
N ALA A 178 -9.97 0.15 -2.98
CA ALA A 178 -9.63 0.85 -1.76
C ALA A 178 -10.88 1.14 -0.92
N SER A 179 -10.70 1.43 0.37
CA SER A 179 -11.80 1.82 1.25
C SER A 179 -12.53 3.06 0.74
N ASP A 180 -13.86 3.01 0.67
CA ASP A 180 -14.70 4.17 0.26
C ASP A 180 -14.48 5.39 1.15
N LYS A 181 -14.14 5.19 2.43
CA LYS A 181 -13.77 6.28 3.33
C LYS A 181 -12.57 7.04 2.82
N LEU A 182 -11.50 6.34 2.45
CA LEU A 182 -10.27 6.98 1.98
C LEU A 182 -10.41 7.52 0.55
N ILE A 183 -11.17 6.85 -0.31
CA ILE A 183 -11.49 7.39 -1.65
C ILE A 183 -12.09 8.80 -1.49
N ARG A 184 -13.14 8.96 -0.67
CA ARG A 184 -13.79 10.27 -0.44
C ARG A 184 -12.88 11.34 0.15
N LEU A 185 -11.88 10.95 0.96
CA LEU A 185 -10.92 11.90 1.52
C LEU A 185 -9.96 12.50 0.48
N PHE A 186 -9.74 11.81 -0.64
CA PHE A 186 -8.72 12.19 -1.63
C PHE A 186 -9.24 12.48 -3.03
N GLU A 187 -10.53 12.23 -3.32
CA GLU A 187 -11.10 12.35 -4.68
C GLU A 187 -11.05 13.76 -5.27
N ASP A 188 -11.07 14.80 -4.44
CA ASP A 188 -11.04 16.21 -4.87
C ASP A 188 -9.62 16.77 -5.13
N CYS A 189 -8.58 16.05 -4.72
CA CYS A 189 -7.20 16.54 -4.74
C CYS A 189 -6.20 15.58 -5.41
N THR A 190 -6.66 14.45 -5.95
CA THR A 190 -5.81 13.46 -6.61
C THR A 190 -6.41 13.00 -7.94
N VAL A 191 -5.55 12.46 -8.80
CA VAL A 191 -6.00 11.71 -9.97
C VAL A 191 -6.55 10.36 -9.50
N LYS A 192 -7.75 10.00 -9.97
CA LYS A 192 -8.33 8.67 -9.75
C LYS A 192 -7.51 7.64 -10.51
N GLY A 193 -6.92 6.66 -9.81
CA GLY A 193 -6.01 5.68 -10.39
C GLY A 193 -6.50 4.24 -10.28
N MET A 194 -6.37 3.47 -11.35
CA MET A 194 -6.27 2.01 -11.31
C MET A 194 -4.79 1.66 -11.40
N THR A 195 -4.21 1.21 -10.28
CA THR A 195 -2.77 1.13 -10.07
C THR A 195 -2.29 -0.31 -10.06
N ILE A 196 -1.26 -0.64 -10.85
CA ILE A 196 -0.62 -1.96 -10.81
C ILE A 196 0.41 -2.00 -9.69
N SER A 197 0.28 -3.00 -8.82
CA SER A 197 1.32 -3.42 -7.88
C SER A 197 2.10 -4.57 -8.51
N ALA A 198 3.32 -4.25 -8.93
CA ALA A 198 4.21 -5.20 -9.60
C ALA A 198 5.09 -5.94 -8.58
N SER A 199 5.32 -7.22 -8.79
CA SER A 199 6.18 -8.06 -7.94
C SER A 199 7.69 -7.74 -8.06
N GLY A 200 8.07 -6.77 -8.91
CA GLY A 200 9.45 -6.35 -9.11
C GLY A 200 9.54 -5.02 -9.84
N PHE A 201 10.70 -4.36 -9.74
CA PHE A 201 10.91 -3.03 -10.32
C PHE A 201 11.28 -3.06 -11.81
N TYR A 202 12.00 -4.09 -12.25
CA TYR A 202 12.52 -4.15 -13.62
C TYR A 202 11.55 -4.89 -14.57
N GLY A 203 11.70 -6.18 -14.76
CA GLY A 203 10.90 -6.99 -15.67
C GLY A 203 9.39 -6.88 -15.42
N PRO A 204 8.90 -7.03 -14.18
CA PRO A 204 7.47 -6.91 -13.87
C PRO A 204 6.85 -5.54 -14.12
N GLN A 205 7.68 -4.51 -14.37
CA GLN A 205 7.24 -3.18 -14.82
C GLN A 205 7.69 -2.85 -16.24
N GLY A 206 7.97 -3.84 -17.05
CA GLY A 206 8.32 -3.65 -18.46
C GLY A 206 9.71 -3.02 -18.71
N ARG A 207 10.64 -3.09 -17.75
CA ARG A 207 12.01 -2.58 -17.93
C ARG A 207 12.94 -3.66 -18.47
N VAL A 208 13.52 -3.41 -19.63
CA VAL A 208 14.52 -4.28 -20.26
C VAL A 208 15.91 -3.69 -20.01
N VAL A 209 16.75 -4.42 -19.26
CA VAL A 209 18.16 -4.07 -19.07
C VAL A 209 19.06 -5.05 -19.84
N ARG A 210 19.02 -6.33 -19.47
CA ARG A 210 19.75 -7.42 -20.15
C ARG A 210 18.88 -8.57 -20.56
N GLN A 211 17.82 -8.83 -19.79
CA GLN A 211 16.90 -9.92 -20.03
C GLN A 211 15.65 -9.40 -20.75
N GLY A 212 15.11 -10.18 -21.70
CA GLY A 212 13.83 -9.92 -22.34
C GLY A 212 12.67 -10.14 -21.37
N LEU A 213 11.47 -9.75 -21.80
CA LEU A 213 10.23 -9.88 -21.03
C LEU A 213 9.42 -11.08 -21.53
N ALA A 214 8.71 -11.76 -20.62
CA ALA A 214 7.74 -12.77 -20.96
C ALA A 214 6.54 -12.17 -21.74
N MET A 215 6.19 -10.92 -21.43
CA MET A 215 5.16 -10.13 -22.11
C MET A 215 5.82 -8.91 -22.76
N PRO A 216 6.32 -9.00 -24.01
CA PRO A 216 7.09 -7.92 -24.65
C PRO A 216 6.30 -6.61 -24.84
N ASN A 217 4.99 -6.69 -25.06
CA ASN A 217 4.09 -5.56 -25.32
C ASN A 217 3.34 -5.09 -24.05
N MET A 218 3.79 -5.53 -22.86
CA MET A 218 3.01 -5.31 -21.62
C MET A 218 2.71 -3.83 -21.34
N LEU A 219 3.57 -2.90 -21.71
CA LEU A 219 3.33 -1.47 -21.47
C LEU A 219 2.20 -0.92 -22.34
N GLU A 220 2.18 -1.31 -23.60
CA GLU A 220 1.14 -0.97 -24.57
C GLU A 220 -0.19 -1.64 -24.20
N ASP A 221 -0.15 -2.92 -23.81
CA ASP A 221 -1.32 -3.69 -23.40
C ASP A 221 -1.95 -3.10 -22.12
N PHE A 222 -1.11 -2.67 -21.15
CA PHE A 222 -1.59 -2.08 -19.91
C PHE A 222 -2.10 -0.65 -20.12
N GLU A 223 -1.42 0.15 -20.97
CA GLU A 223 -1.86 1.52 -21.28
C GLU A 223 -3.22 1.53 -21.98
N SER A 224 -3.45 0.56 -22.88
CA SER A 224 -4.69 0.46 -23.64
C SER A 224 -5.85 -0.20 -22.88
N PHE A 225 -5.58 -0.85 -21.74
CA PHE A 225 -6.64 -1.51 -20.98
C PHE A 225 -7.61 -0.50 -20.36
N GLU A 226 -8.89 -0.69 -20.70
CA GLU A 226 -10.00 0.06 -20.15
C GLU A 226 -11.16 -0.88 -19.83
N PHE A 227 -11.68 -0.83 -18.61
CA PHE A 227 -12.85 -1.59 -18.18
C PHE A 227 -13.66 -0.82 -17.13
N GLY A 228 -14.99 -0.83 -17.26
CA GLY A 228 -15.86 -0.11 -16.34
C GLY A 228 -15.69 1.42 -16.33
N GLY A 229 -15.04 2.00 -17.34
CA GLY A 229 -14.68 3.42 -17.41
C GLY A 229 -13.40 3.78 -16.67
N ASP A 230 -12.65 2.79 -16.19
CA ASP A 230 -11.36 2.95 -15.53
C ASP A 230 -10.22 2.44 -16.41
N LYS A 231 -9.08 3.16 -16.40
CA LYS A 231 -7.84 2.80 -17.09
C LYS A 231 -6.72 2.57 -16.11
N ILE A 232 -5.75 1.72 -16.48
CA ILE A 232 -4.51 1.59 -15.72
C ILE A 232 -3.73 2.89 -15.82
N THR A 233 -3.42 3.50 -14.68
CA THR A 233 -2.80 4.82 -14.60
C THR A 233 -1.32 4.79 -14.30
N ASN A 234 -0.87 3.83 -13.48
CA ASN A 234 0.50 3.82 -12.96
C ASN A 234 0.92 2.47 -12.39
N PHE A 235 2.23 2.34 -12.18
CA PHE A 235 2.87 1.24 -11.44
C PHE A 235 3.38 1.68 -10.08
N GLU A 236 3.18 0.84 -9.08
CA GLU A 236 3.90 0.81 -7.81
C GLU A 236 4.10 -0.66 -7.36
N MET A 237 4.36 -0.98 -6.10
CA MET A 237 4.76 -2.34 -5.70
C MET A 237 4.05 -2.90 -4.45
N GLU A 238 3.08 -2.20 -3.82
CA GLU A 238 2.54 -2.60 -2.51
C GLU A 238 1.02 -2.42 -2.34
N GLY A 239 0.40 -1.51 -3.12
CA GLY A 239 -0.99 -1.07 -2.92
C GLY A 239 -2.03 -2.18 -3.00
N SER A 240 -1.81 -3.20 -3.81
CA SER A 240 -2.71 -4.34 -3.99
C SER A 240 -2.82 -5.18 -2.71
N ALA A 241 -1.67 -5.55 -2.14
CA ALA A 241 -1.61 -6.28 -0.88
C ALA A 241 -2.24 -5.48 0.25
N LEU A 242 -1.93 -4.18 0.33
CA LEU A 242 -2.52 -3.30 1.34
C LEU A 242 -4.04 -3.26 1.24
N ALA A 243 -4.60 -2.99 0.05
CA ALA A 243 -6.05 -2.92 -0.16
C ALA A 243 -6.72 -4.26 0.14
N GLY A 244 -6.15 -5.36 -0.36
CA GLY A 244 -6.69 -6.70 -0.19
C GLY A 244 -6.68 -7.18 1.25
N LEU A 245 -5.55 -7.10 1.94
CA LEU A 245 -5.43 -7.54 3.33
C LEU A 245 -6.26 -6.65 4.26
N ALA A 246 -6.26 -5.34 4.07
CA ALA A 246 -7.09 -4.44 4.86
C ALA A 246 -8.58 -4.75 4.73
N ALA A 247 -9.06 -4.99 3.51
CA ALA A 247 -10.46 -5.36 3.28
C ALA A 247 -10.82 -6.68 3.99
N LYS A 248 -9.93 -7.69 3.95
CA LYS A 248 -10.13 -8.96 4.65
C LYS A 248 -10.10 -8.83 6.17
N LEU A 249 -9.24 -7.96 6.69
CA LEU A 249 -9.06 -7.74 8.12
C LEU A 249 -10.03 -6.69 8.71
N GLY A 250 -10.89 -6.06 7.89
CA GLY A 250 -11.88 -5.08 8.34
C GLY A 250 -11.31 -3.70 8.64
N HIS A 251 -10.19 -3.32 7.98
CA HIS A 251 -9.59 -2.00 8.09
C HIS A 251 -9.91 -1.12 6.89
N ASN A 252 -9.79 0.20 7.05
CA ASN A 252 -9.83 1.14 5.94
C ASN A 252 -8.42 1.32 5.39
N ALA A 253 -8.20 1.07 4.09
CA ALA A 253 -6.91 1.31 3.48
C ALA A 253 -7.01 1.96 2.09
N GLY A 254 -5.95 2.68 1.73
CA GLY A 254 -5.75 3.27 0.42
C GLY A 254 -4.28 3.62 0.19
N THR A 255 -3.93 3.79 -1.09
CA THR A 255 -2.59 4.18 -1.50
C THR A 255 -2.67 5.46 -2.32
N VAL A 256 -1.82 6.44 -2.01
CA VAL A 256 -1.60 7.64 -2.81
C VAL A 256 -0.13 7.73 -3.20
N CYS A 257 0.15 7.92 -4.49
CA CYS A 257 1.50 7.99 -5.02
C CYS A 257 1.78 9.31 -5.73
N CYS A 258 3.01 9.80 -5.59
CA CYS A 258 3.53 10.86 -6.44
C CYS A 258 4.11 10.25 -7.71
N ALA A 259 3.68 10.71 -8.88
CA ALA A 259 4.24 10.29 -10.17
C ALA A 259 5.64 10.88 -10.34
N ILE A 260 6.68 10.05 -10.25
CA ILE A 260 8.09 10.46 -10.36
C ILE A 260 8.75 10.04 -11.67
N ALA A 261 8.11 9.16 -12.42
CA ALA A 261 8.55 8.70 -13.73
C ALA A 261 7.35 8.53 -14.64
N HIS A 262 7.57 8.70 -15.94
CA HIS A 262 6.59 8.40 -16.96
C HIS A 262 7.06 7.21 -17.79
N ARG A 263 6.34 6.08 -17.68
CA ARG A 263 6.77 4.81 -18.28
C ARG A 263 6.71 4.82 -19.79
N TYR A 264 5.67 5.42 -20.33
CA TYR A 264 5.45 5.50 -21.78
C TYR A 264 6.36 6.56 -22.45
N LEU A 265 6.44 7.77 -21.86
CA LEU A 265 7.28 8.86 -22.40
C LEU A 265 8.78 8.70 -22.04
N LYS A 266 9.12 7.72 -21.20
CA LYS A 266 10.50 7.42 -20.74
C LYS A 266 11.18 8.62 -20.06
N ASP A 267 10.38 9.43 -19.34
CA ASP A 267 10.85 10.58 -18.59
C ASP A 267 10.88 10.28 -17.08
N ALA A 268 11.72 10.97 -16.33
CA ALA A 268 11.83 10.80 -14.88
C ALA A 268 12.24 12.10 -14.20
N ASN A 269 11.59 12.40 -13.06
CA ASN A 269 11.97 13.49 -12.17
C ASN A 269 12.89 12.95 -11.07
N THR A 270 14.15 13.32 -11.06
CA THR A 270 15.13 12.93 -10.04
C THR A 270 15.03 13.78 -8.77
N ASP A 271 14.43 14.99 -8.84
CA ASP A 271 14.21 15.87 -7.70
C ASP A 271 12.73 15.86 -7.25
N TYR A 272 12.23 14.69 -6.90
CA TYR A 272 10.83 14.47 -6.48
C TYR A 272 10.59 14.68 -4.97
N LYS A 273 11.64 14.79 -4.17
CA LYS A 273 11.53 14.82 -2.69
C LYS A 273 10.67 15.99 -2.17
N PRO A 274 10.74 17.23 -2.71
CA PRO A 274 9.87 18.30 -2.28
C PRO A 274 8.39 18.00 -2.53
N ARG A 275 8.08 17.34 -3.66
CA ARG A 275 6.70 16.99 -4.01
C ARG A 275 6.16 15.88 -3.10
N VAL A 276 6.99 14.91 -2.73
CA VAL A 276 6.61 13.87 -1.75
C VAL A 276 6.36 14.48 -0.36
N ARG A 277 7.13 15.53 0.04
CA ARG A 277 6.85 16.24 1.30
C ARG A 277 5.47 16.89 1.29
N GLN A 278 5.09 17.57 0.19
CA GLN A 278 3.74 18.13 0.04
C GLN A 278 2.65 17.04 0.13
N LEU A 279 2.93 15.83 -0.40
CA LEU A 279 2.00 14.70 -0.28
C LEU A 279 1.88 14.20 1.15
N VAL A 280 2.97 14.19 1.93
CA VAL A 280 2.95 13.84 3.36
C VAL A 280 2.08 14.82 4.15
N GLU A 281 2.25 16.11 3.93
CA GLU A 281 1.45 17.16 4.59
C GLU A 281 -0.03 17.02 4.22
N LEU A 282 -0.34 16.90 2.93
CA LEU A 282 -1.70 16.67 2.44
C LEU A 282 -2.34 15.42 3.07
N ALA A 283 -1.58 14.33 3.14
CA ALA A 283 -2.05 13.06 3.68
C ALA A 283 -2.38 13.17 5.18
N LEU A 284 -1.53 13.85 5.95
CA LEU A 284 -1.78 14.11 7.37
C LEU A 284 -3.05 14.96 7.55
N ASP A 285 -3.18 16.06 6.81
CA ASP A 285 -4.35 16.96 6.89
C ASP A 285 -5.64 16.19 6.60
N ARG A 286 -5.69 15.42 5.50
CA ARG A 286 -6.87 14.68 5.08
C ARG A 286 -7.24 13.53 6.02
N LEU A 287 -6.24 12.85 6.56
CA LEU A 287 -6.48 11.70 7.44
C LEU A 287 -6.91 12.13 8.85
N THR A 288 -6.62 13.38 9.26
CA THR A 288 -6.88 13.92 10.61
C THR A 288 -7.95 15.01 10.63
N SER A 289 -8.61 15.28 9.49
CA SER A 289 -9.73 16.24 9.36
C SER A 289 -11.04 15.67 9.93
#